data_3b7c9fedc5638481305c283b52317915
#
_entry.id   3b7c9fedc5638481305c283b52317915
#
_cell.length_a   1.000
_cell.length_b   1.000
_cell.length_c   1.000
_cell.angle_alpha   90.00
_cell.angle_beta   90.00
_cell.angle_gamma   90.00
#
_symmetry.space_group_name_H-M   'P 1'
#
loop_
_entity.id
_entity.type
_entity.pdbx_description
1 polymer ?
#
loop_
_entity_poly.entity_id
_entity_poly.type
_entity_poly.pdbx_seq_one_letter_code
_entity_poly.pdbx_strand_id
1 'polypeptide(L)'
;NINLGDTNLGIAMINAISSTTAWVVGYPTAAGQTGGIWKTTNGGSSWTRQNSASYNSSGSFTNVVHFWDENYGFAQGDPIGGEYELYVTSDGGNNWEAVPGENIPNPGGGEYGYVGQIEVVGDNVWFTTNSTTLYHSTDKGNNWVAYQCPVDDFDGDSMSFSDANNGIIISGTNIYRTYDSGETWTQIDPIGPVYNIGVCYVEGTDTIFSTSQSGSSQSFDGGITWNPIDNETFLGVEFINSTTGWAGSFNGDLAGGIWKWS
;
A
#
# COMPACT_ATOMS: atom_id res chain seq x y z
N ASN A 1 -5.81 15.00 -13.85
CA ASN A 1 -4.42 14.77 -14.28
C ASN A 1 -3.48 15.39 -13.25
N ILE A 2 -2.63 14.59 -12.62
CA ILE A 2 -1.54 15.07 -11.77
C ILE A 2 -0.43 15.53 -12.70
N ASN A 3 -0.01 16.78 -12.56
CA ASN A 3 1.11 17.33 -13.31
C ASN A 3 2.16 17.85 -12.32
N LEU A 4 3.27 17.11 -12.19
CA LEU A 4 4.39 17.45 -11.30
C LEU A 4 5.36 18.44 -11.94
N GLY A 5 5.09 18.91 -13.15
CA GLY A 5 5.95 19.83 -13.90
C GLY A 5 7.09 19.14 -14.68
N ASP A 6 7.18 17.83 -14.62
CA ASP A 6 8.13 17.02 -15.39
C ASP A 6 7.41 15.83 -16.03
N THR A 7 7.51 15.69 -17.34
CA THR A 7 6.89 14.61 -18.13
C THR A 7 7.68 13.29 -18.05
N ASN A 8 8.86 13.31 -17.45
CA ASN A 8 9.72 12.13 -17.26
C ASN A 8 9.54 11.51 -15.86
N LEU A 9 8.44 11.82 -15.18
CA LEU A 9 8.06 11.23 -13.92
C LEU A 9 6.77 10.42 -14.07
N GLY A 10 6.81 9.18 -13.63
CA GLY A 10 5.63 8.37 -13.35
C GLY A 10 5.12 8.64 -11.95
N ILE A 11 3.84 8.39 -11.70
CA ILE A 11 3.24 8.45 -10.36
C ILE A 11 3.12 7.02 -9.83
N ALA A 12 3.73 6.75 -8.69
CA ALA A 12 3.62 5.46 -8.02
C ALA A 12 2.37 5.38 -7.15
N MET A 13 2.18 6.37 -6.26
CA MET A 13 1.07 6.37 -5.32
C MET A 13 0.63 7.80 -5.00
N ILE A 14 -0.63 7.95 -4.62
CA ILE A 14 -1.20 9.17 -4.04
C ILE A 14 -1.84 8.85 -2.70
N ASN A 15 -1.62 9.72 -1.71
CA ASN A 15 -2.34 9.69 -0.45
C ASN A 15 -2.95 11.08 -0.18
N ALA A 16 -4.26 11.14 -0.03
CA ALA A 16 -5.02 12.38 0.19
C ALA A 16 -5.70 12.35 1.55
N ILE A 17 -5.51 13.40 2.36
CA ILE A 17 -6.15 13.55 3.67
C ILE A 17 -7.33 14.52 3.65
N SER A 18 -7.47 15.29 2.59
CA SER A 18 -8.61 16.21 2.41
C SER A 18 -8.83 16.51 0.92
N SER A 19 -9.90 17.26 0.60
CA SER A 19 -10.17 17.73 -0.76
C SER A 19 -9.11 18.68 -1.32
N THR A 20 -8.24 19.22 -0.49
CA THR A 20 -7.21 20.19 -0.90
C THR A 20 -5.78 19.69 -0.67
N THR A 21 -5.57 18.77 0.27
CA THR A 21 -4.22 18.34 0.69
C THR A 21 -3.98 16.88 0.36
N ALA A 22 -2.93 16.64 -0.43
CA ALA A 22 -2.48 15.31 -0.81
C ALA A 22 -0.97 15.29 -1.06
N TRP A 23 -0.40 14.10 -0.96
CA TRP A 23 0.98 13.82 -1.37
C TRP A 23 1.00 12.75 -2.44
N VAL A 24 1.99 12.84 -3.32
CA VAL A 24 2.28 11.82 -4.33
C VAL A 24 3.75 11.44 -4.29
N VAL A 25 4.05 10.20 -4.57
CA VAL A 25 5.39 9.75 -4.92
C VAL A 25 5.53 9.59 -6.41
N GLY A 26 6.62 10.10 -6.93
CA GLY A 26 6.97 10.02 -8.35
C GLY A 26 8.29 9.28 -8.53
N TYR A 27 8.36 8.48 -9.57
CA TYR A 27 9.55 7.73 -9.95
C TYR A 27 10.07 8.17 -11.33
N PRO A 28 11.39 8.08 -11.59
CA PRO A 28 11.95 8.49 -12.85
C PRO A 28 11.58 7.52 -13.98
N THR A 29 11.10 8.06 -15.11
CA THR A 29 10.84 7.29 -16.35
C THR A 29 11.93 7.51 -17.41
N ALA A 30 12.92 8.37 -17.12
CA ALA A 30 14.05 8.65 -18.01
C ALA A 30 15.37 8.71 -17.21
N ALA A 31 16.46 8.37 -17.87
CA ALA A 31 17.79 8.43 -17.27
C ALA A 31 18.16 9.85 -16.84
N GLY A 32 18.80 9.97 -15.67
CA GLY A 32 19.23 11.25 -15.10
C GLY A 32 18.14 12.04 -14.35
N GLN A 33 16.94 11.50 -14.27
CA GLN A 33 15.87 12.02 -13.41
C GLN A 33 15.90 11.37 -12.04
N THR A 34 15.36 12.05 -11.03
CA THR A 34 15.23 11.55 -9.67
C THR A 34 13.77 11.52 -9.26
N GLY A 35 13.38 10.48 -8.56
CA GLY A 35 12.07 10.38 -7.92
C GLY A 35 11.89 11.38 -6.77
N GLY A 36 10.89 11.18 -5.96
CA GLY A 36 10.66 11.98 -4.77
C GLY A 36 9.20 12.08 -4.36
N ILE A 37 8.95 13.00 -3.44
CA ILE A 37 7.63 13.27 -2.89
C ILE A 37 7.20 14.69 -3.29
N TRP A 38 5.94 14.86 -3.69
CA TRP A 38 5.32 16.17 -3.96
C TRP A 38 4.05 16.32 -3.14
N LYS A 39 3.81 17.54 -2.66
CA LYS A 39 2.63 17.93 -1.89
C LYS A 39 1.80 18.93 -2.66
N THR A 40 0.48 18.79 -2.59
CA THR A 40 -0.49 19.83 -2.93
C THR A 40 -1.24 20.28 -1.70
N THR A 41 -1.64 21.56 -1.66
CA THR A 41 -2.56 22.15 -0.66
C THR A 41 -3.73 22.86 -1.32
N ASN A 42 -3.92 22.68 -2.63
CA ASN A 42 -4.95 23.35 -3.44
C ASN A 42 -5.69 22.40 -4.39
N GLY A 43 -5.88 21.15 -3.94
CA GLY A 43 -6.65 20.15 -4.68
C GLY A 43 -5.99 19.70 -5.99
N GLY A 44 -4.65 19.68 -6.02
CA GLY A 44 -3.88 19.23 -7.19
C GLY A 44 -3.68 20.31 -8.27
N SER A 45 -4.09 21.56 -8.01
CA SER A 45 -3.87 22.67 -8.97
C SER A 45 -2.39 23.01 -9.13
N SER A 46 -1.59 22.78 -8.10
CA SER A 46 -0.12 22.81 -8.14
C SER A 46 0.47 21.82 -7.14
N TRP A 47 1.71 21.39 -7.41
CA TRP A 47 2.46 20.44 -6.61
C TRP A 47 3.84 21.01 -6.29
N THR A 48 4.28 20.84 -5.04
CA THR A 48 5.59 21.30 -4.57
C THR A 48 6.41 20.10 -4.10
N ARG A 49 7.62 19.93 -4.67
CA ARG A 49 8.54 18.86 -4.30
C ARG A 49 9.02 19.04 -2.87
N GLN A 50 9.05 17.95 -2.11
CA GLN A 50 9.54 17.87 -0.74
C GLN A 50 11.02 17.47 -0.77
N ASN A 51 11.92 18.45 -0.67
CA ASN A 51 13.34 18.24 -1.00
C ASN A 51 14.15 17.49 0.08
N SER A 52 13.63 17.41 1.33
CA SER A 52 14.34 16.75 2.43
C SER A 52 14.26 15.20 2.35
N ALA A 53 13.22 14.64 1.71
CA ALA A 53 13.23 13.23 1.29
C ALA A 53 13.94 13.15 -0.06
N SER A 54 15.22 12.81 -0.04
CA SER A 54 16.08 13.10 -1.19
C SER A 54 15.83 12.21 -2.41
N TYR A 55 15.64 10.90 -2.24
CA TYR A 55 15.44 9.93 -3.33
C TYR A 55 16.26 10.28 -4.59
N ASN A 56 17.54 10.65 -4.40
CA ASN A 56 18.39 11.20 -5.45
C ASN A 56 19.58 10.30 -5.81
N SER A 57 19.69 9.13 -5.19
CA SER A 57 20.71 8.14 -5.52
C SER A 57 20.41 7.51 -6.89
N SER A 58 21.46 7.09 -7.58
CA SER A 58 21.28 6.29 -8.80
C SER A 58 20.65 4.94 -8.43
N GLY A 59 19.45 4.70 -8.91
CA GLY A 59 18.65 3.52 -8.58
C GLY A 59 17.58 3.75 -7.52
N SER A 60 17.49 4.94 -6.90
CA SER A 60 16.36 5.29 -6.02
C SER A 60 15.03 5.16 -6.75
N PHE A 61 14.10 4.45 -6.13
CA PHE A 61 12.73 4.29 -6.62
C PHE A 61 11.75 4.45 -5.46
N THR A 62 10.81 5.37 -5.61
CA THR A 62 9.81 5.68 -4.57
C THR A 62 8.57 4.84 -4.79
N ASN A 63 8.16 4.05 -3.78
CA ASN A 63 7.03 3.13 -3.87
C ASN A 63 5.78 3.64 -3.17
N VAL A 64 5.94 4.20 -1.96
CA VAL A 64 4.84 4.46 -1.03
C VAL A 64 4.96 5.83 -0.39
N VAL A 65 3.82 6.48 -0.18
CA VAL A 65 3.65 7.60 0.75
C VAL A 65 2.33 7.45 1.49
N HIS A 66 2.35 7.62 2.80
CA HIS A 66 1.16 7.63 3.65
C HIS A 66 1.22 8.78 4.65
N PHE A 67 0.08 9.41 4.89
CA PHE A 67 -0.11 10.44 5.91
C PHE A 67 -1.30 10.08 6.79
N TRP A 68 -1.10 10.07 8.10
CA TRP A 68 -2.16 9.86 9.10
C TRP A 68 -2.98 11.12 9.31
N ASP A 69 -2.32 12.28 9.18
CA ASP A 69 -2.91 13.59 9.36
C ASP A 69 -2.09 14.66 8.60
N GLU A 70 -2.35 15.94 8.84
CA GLU A 70 -1.64 17.04 8.18
C GLU A 70 -0.14 17.11 8.52
N ASN A 71 0.32 16.42 9.57
CA ASN A 71 1.68 16.51 10.10
C ASN A 71 2.47 15.23 9.93
N TYR A 72 1.90 14.08 10.34
CA TYR A 72 2.63 12.82 10.40
C TYR A 72 2.51 12.03 9.11
N GLY A 73 3.63 11.70 8.51
CA GLY A 73 3.70 10.91 7.28
C GLY A 73 4.93 10.00 7.22
N PHE A 74 4.83 9.03 6.36
CA PHE A 74 5.84 8.01 6.08
C PHE A 74 5.99 7.84 4.57
N ALA A 75 7.20 7.54 4.12
CA ALA A 75 7.48 7.19 2.73
C ALA A 75 8.53 6.09 2.63
N GLN A 76 8.33 5.18 1.68
CA GLN A 76 9.22 4.05 1.44
C GLN A 76 9.66 4.04 -0.03
N GLY A 77 10.95 3.79 -0.21
CA GLY A 77 11.58 3.51 -1.51
C GLY A 77 12.41 2.25 -1.46
N ASP A 78 12.89 1.82 -2.62
CA ASP A 78 13.73 0.64 -2.78
C ASP A 78 15.05 0.76 -2.02
N PRO A 79 15.71 -0.36 -1.70
CA PRO A 79 16.98 -0.34 -0.99
C PRO A 79 18.11 0.28 -1.82
N ILE A 80 18.87 1.15 -1.18
CA ILE A 80 20.11 1.74 -1.72
C ILE A 80 21.28 1.42 -0.79
N GLY A 81 22.32 0.82 -1.33
CA GLY A 81 23.51 0.47 -0.53
C GLY A 81 23.27 -0.64 0.51
N GLY A 82 22.18 -1.38 0.40
CA GLY A 82 21.81 -2.45 1.33
C GLY A 82 20.86 -2.03 2.44
N GLU A 83 20.30 -0.81 2.38
CA GLU A 83 19.32 -0.28 3.34
C GLU A 83 18.14 0.33 2.59
N TYR A 84 16.92 0.19 3.13
CA TYR A 84 15.73 0.82 2.56
C TYR A 84 15.80 2.35 2.64
N GLU A 85 15.36 3.04 1.59
CA GLU A 85 15.16 4.50 1.62
C GLU A 85 13.82 4.81 2.31
N LEU A 86 13.81 4.83 3.64
CA LEU A 86 12.64 5.17 4.44
C LEU A 86 12.75 6.58 5.01
N TYR A 87 11.66 7.31 4.99
CA TYR A 87 11.55 8.65 5.56
C TYR A 87 10.28 8.78 6.39
N VAL A 88 10.37 9.54 7.49
CA VAL A 88 9.24 9.97 8.31
C VAL A 88 9.21 11.48 8.39
N THR A 89 8.03 12.05 8.61
CA THR A 89 7.84 13.48 8.85
C THR A 89 6.85 13.71 9.98
N SER A 90 7.04 14.79 10.74
CA SER A 90 6.12 15.27 11.78
C SER A 90 5.61 16.69 11.54
N ASP A 91 5.88 17.26 10.35
CA ASP A 91 5.50 18.63 10.00
C ASP A 91 4.88 18.75 8.58
N GLY A 92 4.24 17.69 8.15
CA GLY A 92 3.52 17.63 6.87
C GLY A 92 4.43 17.60 5.65
N GLY A 93 5.65 17.08 5.82
CA GLY A 93 6.63 16.92 4.75
C GLY A 93 7.48 18.16 4.49
N ASN A 94 7.41 19.22 5.32
CA ASN A 94 8.35 20.33 5.21
C ASN A 94 9.77 19.86 5.52
N ASN A 95 9.90 18.96 6.50
CA ASN A 95 11.12 18.24 6.81
C ASN A 95 10.82 16.73 6.88
N TRP A 96 11.58 15.97 6.14
CA TRP A 96 11.61 14.52 6.18
C TRP A 96 12.91 14.06 6.81
N GLU A 97 12.84 13.14 7.74
CA GLU A 97 13.96 12.52 8.41
C GLU A 97 14.13 11.09 7.92
N ALA A 98 15.35 10.71 7.52
CA ALA A 98 15.63 9.34 7.15
C ALA A 98 15.53 8.42 8.37
N VAL A 99 14.85 7.29 8.24
CA VAL A 99 14.84 6.26 9.27
C VAL A 99 16.24 5.64 9.34
N PRO A 100 16.88 5.62 10.52
CA PRO A 100 18.22 5.01 10.67
C PRO A 100 18.22 3.52 10.29
N GLY A 101 19.26 3.04 9.61
CA GLY A 101 19.35 1.65 9.18
C GLY A 101 19.29 0.64 10.33
N GLU A 102 19.74 1.00 11.54
CA GLU A 102 19.59 0.16 12.74
C GLU A 102 18.14 -0.02 13.20
N ASN A 103 17.21 0.80 12.70
CA ASN A 103 15.80 0.74 13.07
C ASN A 103 14.98 -0.18 12.14
N ILE A 104 15.57 -0.72 11.08
CA ILE A 104 14.93 -1.65 10.16
C ILE A 104 15.88 -2.80 9.81
N PRO A 105 15.39 -4.06 9.78
CA PRO A 105 16.19 -5.17 9.27
C PRO A 105 16.61 -4.96 7.82
N ASN A 106 17.87 -5.25 7.50
CA ASN A 106 18.41 -5.09 6.16
C ASN A 106 17.69 -6.01 5.15
N PRO A 107 17.43 -5.51 3.93
CA PRO A 107 16.86 -6.33 2.86
C PRO A 107 17.79 -7.45 2.44
N GLY A 108 17.20 -8.53 1.94
CA GLY A 108 17.95 -9.58 1.24
C GLY A 108 18.57 -9.08 -0.07
N GLY A 109 19.51 -9.86 -0.62
CA GLY A 109 20.13 -9.48 -1.89
C GLY A 109 19.12 -9.46 -3.04
N GLY A 110 18.92 -8.30 -3.65
CA GLY A 110 17.94 -8.10 -4.74
C GLY A 110 16.50 -7.90 -4.28
N GLU A 111 16.27 -7.71 -2.99
CA GLU A 111 14.96 -7.39 -2.45
C GLU A 111 14.59 -5.92 -2.74
N TYR A 112 13.31 -5.70 -3.10
CA TYR A 112 12.73 -4.37 -3.32
C TYR A 112 11.25 -4.36 -2.91
N GLY A 113 10.70 -3.17 -2.69
CA GLY A 113 9.29 -2.98 -2.36
C GLY A 113 8.40 -2.86 -3.60
N TYR A 114 7.09 -2.94 -3.43
CA TYR A 114 6.11 -2.74 -4.49
C TYR A 114 5.38 -1.41 -4.37
N VAL A 115 5.06 -0.83 -5.52
CA VAL A 115 4.28 0.41 -5.62
C VAL A 115 2.90 0.23 -4.97
N GLY A 116 2.62 1.07 -3.97
CA GLY A 116 1.31 1.09 -3.32
C GLY A 116 1.01 -0.11 -2.41
N GLN A 117 1.93 -1.07 -2.28
CA GLN A 117 1.73 -2.22 -1.38
C GLN A 117 2.11 -1.86 0.05
N ILE A 118 1.16 -1.25 0.73
CA ILE A 118 1.23 -0.85 2.13
C ILE A 118 -0.13 -1.10 2.78
N GLU A 119 -0.12 -1.58 4.01
CA GLU A 119 -1.28 -1.60 4.89
C GLU A 119 -1.02 -0.72 6.11
N VAL A 120 -2.05 0.02 6.53
CA VAL A 120 -1.96 0.92 7.69
C VAL A 120 -3.22 0.80 8.54
N VAL A 121 -3.04 0.43 9.80
CA VAL A 121 -4.12 0.41 10.79
C VAL A 121 -3.63 1.07 12.08
N GLY A 122 -4.22 2.20 12.42
CA GLY A 122 -3.74 3.03 13.54
C GLY A 122 -2.29 3.46 13.34
N ASP A 123 -1.41 3.15 14.28
CA ASP A 123 0.01 3.45 14.19
C ASP A 123 0.83 2.32 13.54
N ASN A 124 0.17 1.21 13.19
CA ASN A 124 0.81 0.08 12.53
C ASN A 124 0.93 0.30 11.03
N VAL A 125 2.07 -0.09 10.48
CA VAL A 125 2.36 -0.06 9.05
C VAL A 125 2.98 -1.39 8.64
N TRP A 126 2.48 -1.99 7.59
CA TRP A 126 3.09 -3.16 6.96
C TRP A 126 3.43 -2.86 5.51
N PHE A 127 4.55 -3.36 5.03
CA PHE A 127 4.83 -3.42 3.61
C PHE A 127 5.46 -4.77 3.23
N THR A 128 5.25 -5.17 2.00
CA THR A 128 5.75 -6.41 1.42
C THR A 128 6.76 -6.15 0.33
N THR A 129 7.46 -7.20 -0.09
CA THR A 129 8.57 -7.11 -1.02
C THR A 129 8.47 -8.22 -2.07
N ASN A 130 9.39 -8.22 -3.05
CA ASN A 130 9.59 -9.31 -4.00
C ASN A 130 10.25 -10.55 -3.36
N SER A 131 10.12 -10.71 -2.07
CA SER A 131 10.63 -11.86 -1.33
C SER A 131 9.63 -12.30 -0.25
N THR A 132 10.00 -13.30 0.52
CA THR A 132 9.17 -13.84 1.62
C THR A 132 9.15 -12.94 2.87
N THR A 133 9.44 -11.64 2.73
CA THR A 133 9.57 -10.73 3.87
C THR A 133 8.37 -9.80 4.00
N LEU A 134 7.79 -9.77 5.20
CA LEU A 134 6.82 -8.77 5.64
C LEU A 134 7.49 -7.87 6.67
N TYR A 135 7.60 -6.60 6.37
CA TYR A 135 8.07 -5.58 7.32
C TYR A 135 6.89 -4.99 8.07
N HIS A 136 7.04 -4.84 9.40
CA HIS A 136 6.01 -4.29 10.28
C HIS A 136 6.60 -3.26 11.24
N SER A 137 5.95 -2.11 11.32
CA SER A 137 6.20 -1.03 12.30
C SER A 137 4.96 -0.82 13.16
N THR A 138 5.14 -0.55 14.45
CA THR A 138 4.06 -0.22 15.40
C THR A 138 4.07 1.26 15.81
N ASP A 139 4.94 2.07 15.21
CA ASP A 139 5.21 3.45 15.61
C ASP A 139 5.33 4.39 14.40
N LYS A 140 4.42 4.23 13.43
CA LYS A 140 4.32 5.08 12.24
C LYS A 140 5.59 5.07 11.37
N GLY A 141 6.27 3.92 11.30
CA GLY A 141 7.43 3.75 10.43
C GLY A 141 8.77 4.17 11.02
N ASN A 142 8.85 4.44 12.34
CA ASN A 142 10.13 4.81 12.98
C ASN A 142 11.01 3.60 13.32
N ASN A 143 10.41 2.48 13.73
CA ASN A 143 11.11 1.24 14.02
C ASN A 143 10.38 0.05 13.37
N TRP A 144 11.15 -0.93 12.91
CA TRP A 144 10.63 -2.04 12.11
C TRP A 144 11.12 -3.39 12.59
N VAL A 145 10.28 -4.38 12.42
CA VAL A 145 10.62 -5.81 12.49
C VAL A 145 10.32 -6.46 11.15
N ALA A 146 10.94 -7.59 10.87
CA ALA A 146 10.69 -8.38 9.67
C ALA A 146 10.21 -9.77 10.05
N TYR A 147 9.15 -10.23 9.40
CA TYR A 147 8.55 -11.53 9.57
C TYR A 147 8.66 -12.36 8.30
N GLN A 148 8.60 -13.69 8.43
CA GLN A 148 8.52 -14.60 7.30
C GLN A 148 7.09 -14.65 6.76
N CYS A 149 6.91 -14.24 5.52
CA CYS A 149 5.62 -14.32 4.84
C CYS A 149 5.40 -15.70 4.22
N PRO A 150 4.16 -16.22 4.14
CA PRO A 150 3.87 -17.51 3.55
C PRO A 150 3.88 -17.53 2.01
N VAL A 151 4.13 -16.39 1.36
CA VAL A 151 4.22 -16.24 -0.09
C VAL A 151 5.61 -15.80 -0.49
N ASP A 152 6.07 -16.25 -1.66
CA ASP A 152 7.45 -16.03 -2.11
C ASP A 152 7.65 -14.65 -2.75
N ASP A 153 6.58 -14.07 -3.28
CA ASP A 153 6.59 -12.81 -4.01
C ASP A 153 5.18 -12.22 -4.00
N PHE A 154 5.07 -10.92 -3.71
CA PHE A 154 3.78 -10.22 -3.67
C PHE A 154 3.37 -9.60 -5.03
N ASP A 155 4.02 -9.95 -6.13
CA ASP A 155 3.57 -9.49 -7.46
C ASP A 155 2.20 -10.10 -7.82
N GLY A 156 1.17 -9.28 -7.71
CA GLY A 156 -0.22 -9.69 -7.96
C GLY A 156 -0.94 -10.37 -6.79
N ASP A 157 -0.34 -10.41 -5.62
CA ASP A 157 -0.97 -10.86 -4.37
C ASP A 157 -1.47 -9.68 -3.55
N SER A 158 -2.40 -9.94 -2.65
CA SER A 158 -3.06 -8.90 -1.86
C SER A 158 -3.05 -9.22 -0.37
N MET A 159 -2.86 -8.18 0.43
CA MET A 159 -2.86 -8.22 1.88
C MET A 159 -3.80 -7.17 2.44
N SER A 160 -4.47 -7.46 3.55
CA SER A 160 -5.21 -6.47 4.32
C SER A 160 -5.32 -6.84 5.79
N PHE A 161 -5.37 -5.83 6.66
CA PHE A 161 -5.51 -5.99 8.11
C PHE A 161 -6.80 -5.33 8.61
N SER A 162 -7.55 -6.03 9.50
CA SER A 162 -8.73 -5.47 10.16
C SER A 162 -8.39 -4.64 11.40
N ASP A 163 -7.28 -4.98 12.04
CA ASP A 163 -6.73 -4.32 13.23
C ASP A 163 -5.23 -4.64 13.35
N ALA A 164 -4.59 -4.20 14.44
CA ALA A 164 -3.16 -4.38 14.65
C ALA A 164 -2.68 -5.85 14.63
N ASN A 165 -3.56 -6.82 14.88
CA ASN A 165 -3.19 -8.23 15.01
C ASN A 165 -3.75 -9.12 13.89
N ASN A 166 -4.95 -8.78 13.38
CA ASN A 166 -5.71 -9.64 12.49
C ASN A 166 -5.55 -9.22 11.03
N GLY A 167 -5.00 -10.10 10.21
CA GLY A 167 -4.77 -9.86 8.79
C GLY A 167 -5.01 -11.08 7.91
N ILE A 168 -5.10 -10.83 6.61
CA ILE A 168 -5.28 -11.83 5.57
C ILE A 168 -4.31 -11.56 4.41
N ILE A 169 -3.82 -12.64 3.81
CA ILE A 169 -3.15 -12.63 2.50
C ILE A 169 -3.93 -13.53 1.57
N ILE A 170 -4.16 -13.06 0.35
CA ILE A 170 -4.71 -13.86 -0.76
C ILE A 170 -3.65 -13.93 -1.85
N SER A 171 -3.15 -15.15 -2.12
CA SER A 171 -2.16 -15.45 -3.13
C SER A 171 -2.69 -16.53 -4.06
N GLY A 172 -3.05 -16.15 -5.28
CA GLY A 172 -3.76 -17.02 -6.22
C GLY A 172 -5.07 -17.53 -5.63
N THR A 173 -5.13 -18.83 -5.32
CA THR A 173 -6.28 -19.47 -4.66
C THR A 173 -6.05 -19.76 -3.18
N ASN A 174 -4.86 -19.44 -2.66
CA ASN A 174 -4.51 -19.68 -1.28
C ASN A 174 -4.87 -18.49 -0.41
N ILE A 175 -5.37 -18.77 0.78
CA ILE A 175 -5.66 -17.76 1.79
C ILE A 175 -4.87 -18.09 3.05
N TYR A 176 -4.24 -17.06 3.60
CA TYR A 176 -3.50 -17.14 4.85
C TYR A 176 -4.04 -16.10 5.82
N ARG A 177 -4.19 -16.49 7.09
CA ARG A 177 -4.60 -15.58 8.18
C ARG A 177 -3.51 -15.47 9.23
N THR A 178 -3.38 -14.28 9.77
CA THR A 178 -2.59 -13.99 10.96
C THR A 178 -3.49 -13.47 12.08
N TYR A 179 -3.05 -13.68 13.34
CA TYR A 179 -3.67 -13.16 14.57
C TYR A 179 -2.64 -12.50 15.48
N ASP A 180 -1.43 -12.27 14.95
CA ASP A 180 -0.27 -11.76 15.67
C ASP A 180 0.55 -10.78 14.79
N SER A 181 -0.14 -9.91 14.07
CA SER A 181 0.46 -8.83 13.27
C SER A 181 1.30 -9.31 12.07
N GLY A 182 1.14 -10.56 11.63
CA GLY A 182 1.92 -11.15 10.54
C GLY A 182 3.17 -11.91 11.00
N GLU A 183 3.39 -12.09 12.33
CA GLU A 183 4.49 -12.91 12.84
C GLU A 183 4.32 -14.36 12.43
N THR A 184 3.07 -14.89 12.53
CA THR A 184 2.73 -16.23 12.04
C THR A 184 1.49 -16.23 11.16
N TRP A 185 1.45 -17.18 10.21
CA TRP A 185 0.36 -17.32 9.26
C TRP A 185 -0.16 -18.74 9.23
N THR A 186 -1.48 -18.87 9.13
CA THR A 186 -2.17 -20.16 9.00
C THR A 186 -2.96 -20.17 7.70
N GLN A 187 -2.68 -21.14 6.84
CA GLN A 187 -3.46 -21.36 5.63
C GLN A 187 -4.86 -21.84 5.99
N ILE A 188 -5.86 -21.28 5.32
CA ILE A 188 -7.26 -21.69 5.42
C ILE A 188 -7.79 -22.13 4.05
N ASP A 189 -8.73 -23.09 4.05
CA ASP A 189 -9.39 -23.56 2.85
C ASP A 189 -10.73 -22.80 2.69
N PRO A 190 -10.84 -21.89 1.70
CA PRO A 190 -12.04 -21.09 1.54
C PRO A 190 -13.20 -21.91 0.96
N ILE A 191 -14.42 -21.58 1.39
CA ILE A 191 -15.68 -22.11 0.82
C ILE A 191 -16.29 -21.01 -0.03
N GLY A 192 -16.36 -21.21 -1.34
CA GLY A 192 -16.90 -20.24 -2.30
C GLY A 192 -15.82 -19.55 -3.14
N PRO A 193 -16.21 -18.61 -4.02
CA PRO A 193 -15.27 -17.94 -4.92
C PRO A 193 -14.44 -16.89 -4.18
N VAL A 194 -13.13 -16.92 -4.37
CA VAL A 194 -12.17 -15.93 -3.87
C VAL A 194 -11.44 -15.31 -5.05
N TYR A 195 -11.16 -14.02 -4.95
CA TYR A 195 -10.47 -13.24 -5.97
C TYR A 195 -9.22 -12.60 -5.36
N ASN A 196 -8.13 -12.51 -6.13
CA ASN A 196 -6.80 -12.22 -5.58
C ASN A 196 -6.16 -10.89 -6.01
N ILE A 197 -6.87 -10.06 -6.80
CA ILE A 197 -6.27 -8.80 -7.27
C ILE A 197 -6.42 -7.68 -6.25
N GLY A 198 -7.58 -7.57 -5.61
CA GLY A 198 -7.83 -6.62 -4.53
C GLY A 198 -8.44 -7.34 -3.33
N VAL A 199 -7.93 -7.06 -2.15
CA VAL A 199 -8.52 -7.48 -0.88
C VAL A 199 -8.61 -6.30 0.07
N CYS A 200 -9.72 -6.20 0.78
CA CYS A 200 -9.90 -5.19 1.81
C CYS A 200 -10.69 -5.76 2.99
N TYR A 201 -10.11 -5.71 4.18
CA TYR A 201 -10.85 -5.83 5.42
C TYR A 201 -11.63 -4.54 5.69
N VAL A 202 -12.85 -4.68 6.14
CA VAL A 202 -13.55 -3.55 6.76
C VAL A 202 -13.04 -3.41 8.19
N GLU A 203 -12.33 -2.34 8.45
CA GLU A 203 -11.61 -2.10 9.71
C GLU A 203 -12.49 -2.39 10.96
N GLY A 204 -11.93 -3.14 11.92
CA GLY A 204 -12.60 -3.53 13.17
C GLY A 204 -13.71 -4.56 13.00
N THR A 205 -13.81 -5.26 11.87
CA THR A 205 -14.82 -6.29 11.60
C THR A 205 -14.17 -7.57 11.05
N ASP A 206 -14.96 -8.66 10.94
CA ASP A 206 -14.58 -9.87 10.20
C ASP A 206 -15.02 -9.84 8.72
N THR A 207 -15.48 -8.69 8.23
CA THR A 207 -15.94 -8.53 6.84
C THR A 207 -14.77 -8.26 5.93
N ILE A 208 -14.67 -9.04 4.85
CA ILE A 208 -13.64 -8.90 3.83
C ILE A 208 -14.29 -8.85 2.46
N PHE A 209 -13.77 -8.00 1.59
CA PHE A 209 -14.09 -7.98 0.17
C PHE A 209 -12.89 -8.44 -0.64
N SER A 210 -13.14 -9.22 -1.69
CA SER A 210 -12.12 -9.60 -2.66
C SER A 210 -12.59 -9.34 -4.07
N THR A 211 -11.69 -8.91 -4.94
CA THR A 211 -11.99 -8.51 -6.32
C THR A 211 -10.98 -9.04 -7.32
N SER A 212 -11.40 -9.20 -8.57
CA SER A 212 -10.53 -9.48 -9.71
C SER A 212 -11.15 -9.00 -11.03
N GLN A 213 -10.52 -9.35 -12.13
CA GLN A 213 -11.08 -9.15 -13.47
C GLN A 213 -12.28 -10.04 -13.77
N SER A 214 -12.59 -11.01 -12.91
CA SER A 214 -13.63 -12.03 -13.12
C SER A 214 -14.81 -11.92 -12.17
N GLY A 215 -14.77 -10.95 -11.26
CA GLY A 215 -15.84 -10.74 -10.30
C GLY A 215 -15.37 -10.25 -8.94
N SER A 216 -16.33 -10.19 -8.02
CA SER A 216 -16.13 -9.81 -6.64
C SER A 216 -16.86 -10.74 -5.68
N SER A 217 -16.36 -10.87 -4.47
CA SER A 217 -16.98 -11.64 -3.40
C SER A 217 -16.75 -11.00 -2.03
N GLN A 218 -17.54 -11.43 -1.05
CA GLN A 218 -17.43 -10.98 0.32
C GLN A 218 -17.47 -12.14 1.30
N SER A 219 -16.75 -11.99 2.39
CA SER A 219 -16.78 -12.87 3.56
C SER A 219 -17.22 -12.08 4.78
N PHE A 220 -17.96 -12.72 5.70
CA PHE A 220 -18.39 -12.15 6.98
C PHE A 220 -17.80 -12.91 8.18
N ASP A 221 -16.96 -13.90 7.93
CA ASP A 221 -16.40 -14.81 8.92
C ASP A 221 -14.86 -14.90 8.83
N GLY A 222 -14.25 -13.79 8.40
CA GLY A 222 -12.80 -13.66 8.33
C GLY A 222 -12.15 -14.51 7.24
N GLY A 223 -12.83 -14.68 6.09
CA GLY A 223 -12.27 -15.35 4.92
C GLY A 223 -12.52 -16.85 4.84
N ILE A 224 -13.38 -17.43 5.71
CA ILE A 224 -13.72 -18.85 5.66
C ILE A 224 -14.78 -19.11 4.58
N THR A 225 -15.90 -18.35 4.61
CA THR A 225 -16.98 -18.50 3.62
C THR A 225 -17.08 -17.24 2.76
N TRP A 226 -17.09 -17.44 1.45
CA TRP A 226 -17.13 -16.36 0.46
C TRP A 226 -18.42 -16.43 -0.36
N ASN A 227 -19.12 -15.30 -0.41
CA ASN A 227 -20.35 -15.12 -1.14
C ASN A 227 -20.09 -14.25 -2.37
N PRO A 228 -20.40 -14.72 -3.60
CA PRO A 228 -20.23 -13.89 -4.79
C PRO A 228 -21.13 -12.66 -4.75
N ILE A 229 -20.62 -11.52 -5.21
CA ILE A 229 -21.37 -10.26 -5.33
C ILE A 229 -21.78 -10.05 -6.77
N ASP A 230 -20.81 -10.04 -7.69
CA ASP A 230 -21.01 -9.80 -9.12
C ASP A 230 -19.90 -10.44 -9.96
N ASN A 231 -19.95 -10.23 -11.29
CA ASN A 231 -18.94 -10.67 -12.25
C ASN A 231 -18.28 -9.47 -12.95
N GLU A 232 -18.33 -8.28 -12.34
CA GLU A 232 -17.70 -7.08 -12.87
C GLU A 232 -16.18 -7.13 -12.67
N THR A 233 -15.46 -6.38 -13.49
CA THR A 233 -13.99 -6.28 -13.41
C THR A 233 -13.59 -5.20 -12.43
N PHE A 234 -12.90 -5.57 -11.34
CA PHE A 234 -12.30 -4.65 -10.40
C PHE A 234 -10.84 -5.02 -10.14
N LEU A 235 -9.96 -4.02 -10.07
CA LEU A 235 -8.54 -4.19 -9.80
C LEU A 235 -8.14 -3.75 -8.38
N GLY A 236 -9.06 -3.16 -7.65
CA GLY A 236 -8.85 -2.74 -6.26
C GLY A 236 -10.17 -2.46 -5.58
N VAL A 237 -10.18 -2.62 -4.28
CA VAL A 237 -11.31 -2.35 -3.40
C VAL A 237 -10.79 -1.73 -2.11
N GLU A 238 -11.50 -0.73 -1.60
CA GLU A 238 -11.13 -0.04 -0.36
C GLU A 238 -12.38 0.39 0.40
N PHE A 239 -12.37 0.24 1.71
CA PHE A 239 -13.44 0.63 2.60
C PHE A 239 -12.93 1.61 3.67
N ILE A 240 -13.65 2.71 3.86
CA ILE A 240 -13.39 3.65 4.96
C ILE A 240 -14.22 3.36 6.22
N ASN A 241 -15.24 2.51 6.11
CA ASN A 241 -16.07 2.00 7.20
C ASN A 241 -17.00 0.90 6.67
N SER A 242 -17.77 0.27 7.55
CA SER A 242 -18.66 -0.87 7.23
C SER A 242 -19.79 -0.55 6.20
N THR A 243 -20.01 0.70 5.86
CA THR A 243 -21.09 1.11 4.95
C THR A 243 -20.62 1.87 3.73
N THR A 244 -19.33 2.22 3.66
CA THR A 244 -18.82 3.05 2.57
C THR A 244 -17.48 2.53 2.07
N GLY A 245 -17.48 2.10 0.84
CA GLY A 245 -16.30 1.62 0.12
C GLY A 245 -16.37 1.94 -1.36
N TRP A 246 -15.26 1.70 -2.03
CA TRP A 246 -15.14 1.88 -3.48
C TRP A 246 -14.39 0.70 -4.08
N ALA A 247 -14.76 0.35 -5.32
CA ALA A 247 -13.99 -0.54 -6.17
C ALA A 247 -13.64 0.17 -7.47
N GLY A 248 -12.43 -0.02 -7.93
CA GLY A 248 -11.92 0.57 -9.15
C GLY A 248 -11.70 -0.45 -10.25
N SER A 249 -12.03 -0.11 -11.51
CA SER A 249 -11.67 -0.93 -12.66
C SER A 249 -10.79 -0.18 -13.64
N PHE A 250 -9.94 -0.93 -14.33
CA PHE A 250 -9.22 -0.46 -15.49
C PHE A 250 -9.89 -1.00 -16.75
N ASN A 251 -10.52 -0.13 -17.52
CA ASN A 251 -10.87 -0.46 -18.89
C ASN A 251 -10.19 0.56 -19.82
N GLY A 252 -9.84 0.14 -21.03
CA GLY A 252 -9.16 0.98 -22.01
C GLY A 252 -10.01 2.16 -22.49
N ASP A 253 -11.27 2.23 -22.13
CA ASP A 253 -12.16 3.34 -22.37
C ASP A 253 -12.20 4.23 -21.12
N LEU A 254 -11.98 5.52 -21.28
CA LEU A 254 -11.98 6.54 -20.23
C LEU A 254 -13.29 6.62 -19.40
N ALA A 255 -14.25 5.75 -19.64
CA ALA A 255 -15.51 5.62 -18.97
C ALA A 255 -15.53 4.50 -17.90
N GLY A 256 -14.44 3.76 -17.72
CA GLY A 256 -14.28 2.81 -16.62
C GLY A 256 -14.19 3.53 -15.31
N GLY A 257 -14.98 3.10 -14.35
CA GLY A 257 -15.32 3.91 -13.25
C GLY A 257 -14.75 3.45 -11.92
N ILE A 258 -15.07 4.27 -10.96
CA ILE A 258 -15.06 3.92 -9.56
C ILE A 258 -16.49 3.65 -9.16
N TRP A 259 -16.75 2.46 -8.62
CA TRP A 259 -18.04 2.08 -8.06
C TRP A 259 -18.03 2.34 -6.56
N LYS A 260 -19.11 2.91 -6.07
CA LYS A 260 -19.30 3.16 -4.65
C LYS A 260 -20.22 2.10 -4.06
N TRP A 261 -19.76 1.46 -3.01
CA TRP A 261 -20.59 0.66 -2.11
C TRP A 261 -21.34 1.58 -1.15
N SER A 262 -22.65 1.37 -0.97
CA SER A 262 -23.49 2.15 -0.05
C SER A 262 -24.66 1.33 0.46
#